data_50b698229e06ee6adb34e4d67872140e
#
_entry.id   50b698229e06ee6adb34e4d67872140e
#
_cell.length_a   1.000
_cell.length_b   1.000
_cell.length_c   1.000
_cell.angle_alpha   90.00
_cell.angle_beta   90.00
_cell.angle_gamma   90.00
#
_symmetry.space_group_name_H-M   'P 1'
#
loop_
_entity.id
_entity.type
_entity.pdbx_description
1 polymer ?
#
loop_
_entity_poly.entity_id
_entity_poly.type
_entity_poly.pdbx_seq_one_letter_code
_entity_poly.pdbx_strand_id
1 'polypeptide(L)'
;MTITKRYYQHYNILALCVLVWLSGFMLLFNSCGNRTATAQDSGDTIQLDYAKYLQLIRHKGYTEAVVLNPWKQGGELHRYLLIPKGAEGDEVAKKLADQKTAITGTTPCDILRTPLTKSIITTSAHCQLLYELGRQQAIAGVCDLEYILIPDVQRRTSHKSRPYISNCGSSMQPDIERIMSLRPDALLLSPFENSGGYGKLSALQIPIIEAADYMETSPLGRSEWIKFYGLLYGSEKATSLF
;
A
#
# COMPACT_ATOMS: atom_id res chain seq x y z
N MET A 1 54.05 -4.89 65.18
CA MET A 1 53.74 -5.92 64.14
C MET A 1 52.25 -6.15 63.96
N THR A 2 51.41 -5.15 64.16
CA THR A 2 49.94 -5.33 64.17
C THR A 2 49.17 -4.44 63.17
N ILE A 3 49.83 -3.44 62.58
CA ILE A 3 49.17 -2.48 61.66
C ILE A 3 49.10 -3.01 60.21
N THR A 4 50.07 -3.75 59.76
CA THR A 4 50.15 -4.31 58.42
C THR A 4 49.08 -5.37 58.12
N LYS A 5 48.74 -6.20 59.14
CA LYS A 5 47.69 -7.23 58.96
C LYS A 5 46.31 -6.68 58.75
N ARG A 6 45.96 -5.53 59.35
CA ARG A 6 44.66 -4.87 59.17
C ARG A 6 44.48 -4.26 57.79
N TYR A 7 45.54 -3.70 57.18
CA TYR A 7 45.52 -3.16 55.82
C TYR A 7 45.30 -4.24 54.79
N TYR A 8 45.93 -5.41 54.90
CA TYR A 8 45.73 -6.53 53.99
C TYR A 8 44.34 -7.12 54.08
N GLN A 9 43.76 -7.12 55.25
CA GLN A 9 42.40 -7.67 55.45
C GLN A 9 41.33 -6.75 54.81
N HIS A 10 41.49 -5.45 54.88
CA HIS A 10 40.58 -4.50 54.20
C HIS A 10 40.74 -4.54 52.68
N TYR A 11 41.97 -4.71 52.18
CA TYR A 11 42.21 -4.80 50.73
C TYR A 11 41.57 -6.06 50.15
N ASN A 12 41.65 -7.16 50.81
CA ASN A 12 41.03 -8.43 50.39
C ASN A 12 39.49 -8.35 50.41
N ILE A 13 38.91 -7.68 51.38
CA ILE A 13 37.46 -7.49 51.44
C ILE A 13 36.99 -6.54 50.30
N LEU A 14 37.73 -5.47 50.06
CA LEU A 14 37.42 -4.56 48.97
C LEU A 14 37.55 -5.24 47.57
N ALA A 15 38.58 -6.03 47.38
CA ALA A 15 38.78 -6.84 46.16
C ALA A 15 37.68 -7.87 45.94
N LEU A 16 37.22 -8.50 47.04
CA LEU A 16 36.10 -9.45 47.01
C LEU A 16 34.78 -8.75 46.64
N CYS A 17 34.51 -7.58 47.21
CA CYS A 17 33.32 -6.80 46.88
C CYS A 17 33.29 -6.32 45.44
N VAL A 18 34.46 -5.91 44.87
CA VAL A 18 34.57 -5.52 43.47
C VAL A 18 34.37 -6.71 42.52
N LEU A 19 34.90 -7.90 42.86
CA LEU A 19 34.69 -9.11 42.09
C LEU A 19 33.23 -9.56 42.10
N VAL A 20 32.54 -9.48 43.21
CA VAL A 20 31.10 -9.79 43.34
C VAL A 20 30.26 -8.77 42.57
N TRP A 21 30.66 -7.50 42.56
CA TRP A 21 29.99 -6.46 41.80
C TRP A 21 30.20 -6.62 40.29
N LEU A 22 31.40 -6.97 39.84
CA LEU A 22 31.69 -7.27 38.44
C LEU A 22 30.98 -8.53 37.93
N SER A 23 30.89 -9.59 38.77
CA SER A 23 30.16 -10.81 38.40
C SER A 23 28.65 -10.61 38.35
N GLY A 24 28.08 -9.77 39.22
CA GLY A 24 26.68 -9.35 39.21
C GLY A 24 26.33 -8.52 37.96
N PHE A 25 27.25 -7.69 37.50
CA PHE A 25 27.06 -6.86 36.31
C PHE A 25 27.08 -7.69 35.00
N MET A 26 27.87 -8.78 34.94
CA MET A 26 27.87 -9.68 33.78
C MET A 26 26.60 -10.52 33.63
N LEU A 27 25.83 -10.74 34.71
CA LEU A 27 24.59 -11.50 34.65
C LEU A 27 23.40 -10.67 34.12
N LEU A 28 23.53 -9.35 34.05
CA LEU A 28 22.48 -8.48 33.53
C LEU A 28 22.48 -8.37 32.01
N PHE A 29 23.51 -8.83 31.30
CA PHE A 29 23.58 -8.80 29.84
C PHE A 29 23.07 -10.07 29.15
N ASN A 30 22.64 -11.09 29.88
CA ASN A 30 22.04 -12.30 29.31
C ASN A 30 20.52 -12.20 29.13
N SER A 31 19.94 -10.99 29.14
CA SER A 31 18.57 -10.79 28.65
C SER A 31 18.58 -10.68 27.14
N CYS A 32 19.12 -11.65 26.46
CA CYS A 32 18.74 -11.97 25.11
C CYS A 32 17.32 -12.56 25.21
N GLY A 33 16.34 -11.67 25.28
CA GLY A 33 14.97 -12.04 25.02
C GLY A 33 14.97 -12.70 23.64
N ASN A 34 14.75 -13.99 23.62
CA ASN A 34 14.39 -14.72 22.43
C ASN A 34 13.05 -14.17 21.95
N ARG A 35 13.09 -12.97 21.34
CA ARG A 35 12.05 -12.59 20.42
C ARG A 35 12.17 -13.66 19.34
N THR A 36 11.29 -14.62 19.37
CA THR A 36 10.86 -15.33 18.17
C THR A 36 10.43 -14.22 17.22
N ALA A 37 11.39 -13.70 16.47
CA ALA A 37 11.09 -13.03 15.22
C ALA A 37 10.32 -14.12 14.45
N THR A 38 9.01 -14.05 14.46
CA THR A 38 8.22 -14.61 13.38
C THR A 38 8.96 -14.14 12.15
N ALA A 39 9.52 -15.05 11.39
CA ALA A 39 10.22 -14.74 10.15
C ALA A 39 9.22 -13.88 9.37
N GLN A 40 9.45 -12.59 9.39
CA GLN A 40 8.66 -11.64 8.64
C GLN A 40 9.02 -12.01 7.22
N ASP A 41 8.04 -12.55 6.49
CA ASP A 41 8.20 -12.88 5.07
C ASP A 41 8.70 -11.60 4.41
N SER A 42 10.01 -11.55 4.14
CA SER A 42 10.67 -10.35 3.62
C SER A 42 10.15 -9.98 2.22
N GLY A 43 9.32 -10.87 1.64
CA GLY A 43 8.78 -10.71 0.30
C GLY A 43 9.86 -10.68 -0.78
N ASP A 44 9.43 -10.89 -2.00
CA ASP A 44 10.27 -10.77 -3.20
C ASP A 44 9.92 -9.46 -3.93
N THR A 45 10.91 -8.58 -4.05
CA THR A 45 10.69 -7.27 -4.68
C THR A 45 10.54 -7.43 -6.19
N ILE A 46 9.41 -6.99 -6.72
CA ILE A 46 9.20 -6.86 -8.16
C ILE A 46 10.02 -5.67 -8.64
N GLN A 47 10.98 -5.93 -9.52
CA GLN A 47 11.89 -4.90 -10.00
C GLN A 47 11.17 -3.83 -10.82
N LEU A 48 11.41 -2.57 -10.45
CA LEU A 48 11.02 -1.37 -11.20
C LEU A 48 12.31 -0.60 -11.46
N ASP A 49 12.67 -0.44 -12.74
CA ASP A 49 13.95 0.17 -13.13
C ASP A 49 13.87 1.69 -13.20
N TYR A 50 12.68 2.23 -13.41
CA TYR A 50 12.48 3.66 -13.72
C TYR A 50 11.49 4.35 -12.78
N ALA A 51 10.49 3.63 -12.25
CA ALA A 51 9.49 4.21 -11.35
C ALA A 51 10.12 4.51 -9.98
N LYS A 52 9.94 5.76 -9.52
CA LYS A 52 10.50 6.26 -8.26
C LYS A 52 9.50 6.29 -7.12
N TYR A 53 8.23 6.39 -7.46
CA TYR A 53 7.15 6.57 -6.47
C TYR A 53 6.31 5.32 -6.26
N LEU A 54 6.77 4.16 -6.78
CA LEU A 54 6.09 2.88 -6.62
C LEU A 54 7.08 1.81 -6.19
N GLN A 55 6.68 0.97 -5.24
CA GLN A 55 7.37 -0.27 -4.88
C GLN A 55 6.36 -1.40 -4.87
N LEU A 56 6.74 -2.54 -5.40
CA LEU A 56 5.91 -3.74 -5.44
C LEU A 56 6.68 -4.90 -4.79
N ILE A 57 6.07 -5.54 -3.80
CA ILE A 57 6.70 -6.61 -3.03
C ILE A 57 5.75 -7.80 -3.02
N ARG A 58 6.21 -8.93 -3.56
CA ARG A 58 5.43 -10.17 -3.61
C ARG A 58 5.64 -10.96 -2.33
N HIS A 59 4.55 -11.26 -1.64
CA HIS A 59 4.50 -12.11 -0.48
C HIS A 59 3.73 -13.40 -0.78
N LYS A 60 3.77 -14.35 0.15
CA LYS A 60 2.97 -15.56 0.03
C LYS A 60 1.47 -15.24 0.15
N GLY A 61 0.77 -15.31 -0.97
CA GLY A 61 -0.68 -15.12 -1.04
C GLY A 61 -1.17 -13.69 -1.26
N TYR A 62 -0.27 -12.68 -1.33
CA TYR A 62 -0.63 -11.29 -1.65
C TYR A 62 0.57 -10.53 -2.24
N THR A 63 0.30 -9.39 -2.82
CA THR A 63 1.33 -8.44 -3.23
C THR A 63 1.11 -7.12 -2.48
N GLU A 64 2.17 -6.58 -1.94
CA GLU A 64 2.18 -5.27 -1.34
C GLU A 64 2.60 -4.23 -2.37
N ALA A 65 1.82 -3.15 -2.48
CA ALA A 65 2.16 -2.00 -3.30
C ALA A 65 2.29 -0.78 -2.39
N VAL A 66 3.46 -0.15 -2.41
CA VAL A 66 3.77 1.05 -1.64
C VAL A 66 3.87 2.22 -2.59
N VAL A 67 2.98 3.19 -2.44
CA VAL A 67 3.04 4.46 -3.16
C VAL A 67 3.82 5.45 -2.30
N LEU A 68 4.97 5.88 -2.79
CA LEU A 68 5.81 6.86 -2.09
C LEU A 68 5.23 8.26 -2.28
N ASN A 69 5.46 9.12 -1.29
CA ASN A 69 4.96 10.48 -1.31
C ASN A 69 5.86 11.37 -2.20
N PRO A 70 5.38 11.86 -3.35
CA PRO A 70 6.20 12.66 -4.25
C PRO A 70 6.50 14.07 -3.74
N TRP A 71 5.75 14.53 -2.74
CA TRP A 71 5.92 15.87 -2.14
C TRP A 71 6.74 15.84 -0.85
N LYS A 72 6.86 14.68 -0.21
CA LYS A 72 7.59 14.50 1.05
C LYS A 72 8.64 13.42 0.91
N GLN A 73 9.89 13.83 0.76
CA GLN A 73 11.01 12.89 0.59
C GLN A 73 11.08 11.85 1.72
N GLY A 74 11.20 10.58 1.34
CA GLY A 74 11.27 9.46 2.26
C GLY A 74 9.96 9.10 2.95
N GLY A 75 8.84 9.75 2.58
CA GLY A 75 7.52 9.44 3.08
C GLY A 75 6.78 8.45 2.18
N GLU A 76 5.87 7.70 2.77
CA GLU A 76 4.87 6.91 2.05
C GLU A 76 3.58 7.73 1.94
N LEU A 77 2.92 7.64 0.80
CA LEU A 77 1.60 8.23 0.59
C LEU A 77 0.53 7.24 1.02
N HIS A 78 0.59 6.03 0.47
CA HIS A 78 -0.38 4.98 0.74
C HIS A 78 0.23 3.60 0.52
N ARG A 79 -0.32 2.60 1.20
CA ARG A 79 0.07 1.21 1.08
C ARG A 79 -1.15 0.35 0.75
N TYR A 80 -1.02 -0.56 -0.21
CA TYR A 80 -2.09 -1.45 -0.64
C TYR A 80 -1.65 -2.89 -0.50
N LEU A 81 -2.51 -3.71 0.12
CA LEU A 81 -2.34 -5.15 0.18
C LEU A 81 -3.26 -5.79 -0.87
N LEU A 82 -2.69 -6.20 -1.98
CA LEU A 82 -3.39 -6.75 -3.13
C LEU A 82 -3.57 -8.26 -2.92
N ILE A 83 -4.78 -8.69 -2.62
CA ILE A 83 -5.07 -10.06 -2.25
C ILE A 83 -5.99 -10.68 -3.32
N PRO A 84 -5.59 -11.76 -3.98
CA PRO A 84 -6.45 -12.44 -4.95
C PRO A 84 -7.80 -12.84 -4.37
N LYS A 85 -8.87 -12.70 -5.15
CA LYS A 85 -10.21 -13.21 -4.78
C LYS A 85 -10.18 -14.74 -4.75
N GLY A 86 -10.93 -15.35 -3.84
CA GLY A 86 -11.02 -16.81 -3.64
C GLY A 86 -10.75 -17.20 -2.20
N ALA A 87 -10.97 -18.47 -1.88
CA ALA A 87 -10.92 -18.98 -0.50
C ALA A 87 -9.56 -18.75 0.19
N GLU A 88 -8.46 -19.04 -0.50
CA GLU A 88 -7.11 -18.77 0.07
C GLU A 88 -6.91 -17.28 0.35
N GLY A 89 -7.35 -16.40 -0.57
CA GLY A 89 -7.28 -14.97 -0.37
C GLY A 89 -8.17 -14.48 0.77
N ASP A 90 -9.30 -15.14 1.04
CA ASP A 90 -10.17 -14.76 2.17
C ASP A 90 -9.49 -15.02 3.51
N GLU A 91 -8.78 -16.14 3.64
CA GLU A 91 -7.97 -16.46 4.82
C GLU A 91 -6.81 -15.45 5.00
N VAL A 92 -6.11 -15.13 3.91
CA VAL A 92 -5.03 -14.14 3.91
C VAL A 92 -5.57 -12.76 4.30
N ALA A 93 -6.70 -12.34 3.72
CA ALA A 93 -7.31 -11.03 4.02
C ALA A 93 -7.68 -10.91 5.49
N LYS A 94 -8.28 -11.94 6.09
CA LYS A 94 -8.63 -11.97 7.50
C LYS A 94 -7.39 -11.83 8.39
N LYS A 95 -6.35 -12.63 8.12
CA LYS A 95 -5.08 -12.57 8.86
C LYS A 95 -4.43 -11.19 8.77
N LEU A 96 -4.38 -10.60 7.58
CA LEU A 96 -3.76 -9.30 7.37
C LEU A 96 -4.58 -8.15 7.98
N ALA A 97 -5.91 -8.26 8.01
CA ALA A 97 -6.76 -7.27 8.68
C ALA A 97 -6.43 -7.15 10.18
N ASP A 98 -6.20 -8.29 10.85
CA ASP A 98 -5.81 -8.33 12.26
C ASP A 98 -4.40 -7.78 12.50
N GLN A 99 -3.52 -7.85 11.50
CA GLN A 99 -2.10 -7.44 11.58
C GLN A 99 -1.80 -6.10 10.93
N LYS A 100 -2.78 -5.45 10.32
CA LYS A 100 -2.62 -4.26 9.48
C LYS A 100 -1.75 -3.18 10.13
N THR A 101 -2.06 -2.78 11.36
CA THR A 101 -1.31 -1.74 12.09
C THR A 101 0.14 -2.14 12.37
N ALA A 102 0.39 -3.42 12.62
CA ALA A 102 1.74 -3.92 12.86
C ALA A 102 2.59 -3.91 11.58
N ILE A 103 1.96 -4.11 10.41
CA ILE A 103 2.63 -4.13 9.11
C ILE A 103 2.93 -2.69 8.62
N THR A 104 1.98 -1.79 8.77
CA THR A 104 2.01 -0.48 8.11
C THR A 104 2.34 0.69 9.04
N GLY A 105 2.33 0.47 10.36
CA GLY A 105 2.53 1.54 11.32
C GLY A 105 1.46 2.61 11.19
N THR A 106 1.87 3.85 10.89
CA THR A 106 0.97 5.01 10.72
C THR A 106 0.61 5.30 9.27
N THR A 107 1.22 4.61 8.30
CA THR A 107 0.91 4.81 6.88
C THR A 107 -0.51 4.35 6.57
N PRO A 108 -1.32 5.15 5.84
CA PRO A 108 -2.61 4.69 5.36
C PRO A 108 -2.48 3.41 4.55
N CYS A 109 -3.34 2.44 4.81
CA CYS A 109 -3.27 1.14 4.16
C CYS A 109 -4.66 0.59 3.87
N ASP A 110 -4.86 0.10 2.65
CA ASP A 110 -6.07 -0.58 2.24
C ASP A 110 -5.81 -2.01 1.75
N ILE A 111 -6.76 -2.89 2.07
CA ILE A 111 -6.80 -4.25 1.53
C ILE A 111 -7.66 -4.23 0.27
N LEU A 112 -7.07 -4.58 -0.87
CA LEU A 112 -7.75 -4.66 -2.16
C LEU A 112 -7.91 -6.11 -2.60
N ARG A 113 -9.15 -6.52 -2.88
CA ARG A 113 -9.46 -7.85 -3.41
C ARG A 113 -9.36 -7.83 -4.93
N THR A 114 -8.30 -8.41 -5.47
CA THR A 114 -8.01 -8.40 -6.91
C THR A 114 -8.48 -9.68 -7.61
N PRO A 115 -8.83 -9.64 -8.90
CA PRO A 115 -8.89 -8.45 -9.74
C PRO A 115 -10.07 -7.54 -9.39
N LEU A 116 -9.85 -6.22 -9.55
CA LEU A 116 -10.92 -5.24 -9.48
C LEU A 116 -11.84 -5.40 -10.70
N THR A 117 -13.14 -5.36 -10.47
CA THR A 117 -14.18 -5.58 -11.50
C THR A 117 -15.07 -4.36 -11.69
N LYS A 118 -15.09 -3.48 -10.70
CA LYS A 118 -15.87 -2.25 -10.73
C LYS A 118 -15.07 -1.12 -10.11
N SER A 119 -14.65 -0.17 -10.91
CA SER A 119 -13.91 1.00 -10.44
C SER A 119 -14.58 2.29 -10.88
N ILE A 120 -14.48 3.31 -10.02
CA ILE A 120 -14.78 4.69 -10.38
C ILE A 120 -13.46 5.35 -10.78
N ILE A 121 -13.41 5.94 -11.96
CA ILE A 121 -12.20 6.54 -12.52
C ILE A 121 -12.38 8.04 -12.64
N THR A 122 -11.37 8.82 -12.20
CA THR A 122 -11.46 10.28 -12.20
C THR A 122 -10.68 10.96 -13.32
N THR A 123 -9.88 10.21 -14.09
CA THR A 123 -9.04 10.80 -15.15
C THR A 123 -9.14 10.05 -16.46
N SER A 124 -9.01 10.77 -17.59
CA SER A 124 -8.95 10.18 -18.93
C SER A 124 -7.72 9.27 -19.09
N ALA A 125 -6.60 9.60 -18.46
CA ALA A 125 -5.38 8.80 -18.53
C ALA A 125 -5.60 7.40 -17.95
N HIS A 126 -6.22 7.29 -16.78
CA HIS A 126 -6.52 6.00 -16.16
C HIS A 126 -7.60 5.23 -16.94
N CYS A 127 -8.59 5.93 -17.51
CA CYS A 127 -9.53 5.27 -18.42
C CYS A 127 -8.79 4.64 -19.62
N GLN A 128 -7.93 5.40 -20.30
CA GLN A 128 -7.16 4.91 -21.45
C GLN A 128 -6.27 3.73 -21.07
N LEU A 129 -5.64 3.79 -19.90
CA LEU A 129 -4.81 2.70 -19.39
C LEU A 129 -5.61 1.38 -19.25
N LEU A 130 -6.85 1.44 -18.77
CA LEU A 130 -7.68 0.23 -18.67
C LEU A 130 -8.05 -0.32 -20.06
N TYR A 131 -8.15 0.53 -21.08
CA TYR A 131 -8.31 0.06 -22.47
C TYR A 131 -7.05 -0.65 -22.96
N GLU A 132 -5.87 -0.10 -22.71
CA GLU A 132 -4.59 -0.72 -23.08
C GLU A 132 -4.40 -2.08 -22.41
N LEU A 133 -4.82 -2.20 -21.14
CA LEU A 133 -4.78 -3.44 -20.39
C LEU A 133 -5.88 -4.45 -20.81
N GLY A 134 -6.83 -4.06 -21.69
CA GLY A 134 -8.00 -4.88 -22.03
C GLY A 134 -8.97 -5.06 -20.86
N ARG A 135 -9.00 -4.09 -19.94
CA ARG A 135 -9.82 -4.12 -18.71
C ARG A 135 -10.86 -3.00 -18.64
N GLN A 136 -11.21 -2.41 -19.76
CA GLN A 136 -12.22 -1.33 -19.87
C GLN A 136 -13.59 -1.72 -19.31
N GLN A 137 -13.87 -3.00 -19.17
CA GLN A 137 -15.12 -3.51 -18.56
C GLN A 137 -15.20 -3.23 -17.06
N ALA A 138 -14.05 -3.02 -16.41
CA ALA A 138 -13.99 -2.68 -14.99
C ALA A 138 -14.37 -1.21 -14.71
N ILE A 139 -14.51 -0.36 -15.73
CA ILE A 139 -14.98 1.01 -15.58
C ILE A 139 -16.48 1.00 -15.32
N ALA A 140 -16.90 1.17 -14.07
CA ALA A 140 -18.30 1.22 -13.66
C ALA A 140 -18.86 2.64 -13.64
N GLY A 141 -18.01 3.63 -13.35
CA GLY A 141 -18.35 5.04 -13.36
C GLY A 141 -17.13 5.91 -13.61
N VAL A 142 -17.39 7.15 -14.00
CA VAL A 142 -16.37 8.17 -14.21
C VAL A 142 -16.79 9.47 -13.57
N CYS A 143 -15.82 10.24 -13.08
CA CYS A 143 -16.01 11.65 -12.76
C CYS A 143 -15.49 12.52 -13.92
N ASP A 144 -15.88 13.80 -13.92
CA ASP A 144 -15.41 14.79 -14.91
C ASP A 144 -15.56 14.30 -16.36
N LEU A 145 -16.71 13.70 -16.68
CA LEU A 145 -17.02 13.06 -17.96
C LEU A 145 -16.74 13.96 -19.16
N GLU A 146 -16.88 15.27 -19.02
CA GLU A 146 -16.62 16.26 -20.06
C GLU A 146 -15.17 16.29 -20.54
N TYR A 147 -14.22 15.83 -19.69
CA TYR A 147 -12.80 15.75 -20.04
C TYR A 147 -12.39 14.33 -20.53
N ILE A 148 -13.29 13.35 -20.45
CA ILE A 148 -13.00 11.98 -20.90
C ILE A 148 -13.49 11.80 -22.32
N LEU A 149 -12.66 12.16 -23.29
CA LEU A 149 -13.00 12.15 -24.72
C LEU A 149 -12.83 10.78 -25.39
N ILE A 150 -12.84 9.69 -24.61
CA ILE A 150 -12.76 8.32 -25.14
C ILE A 150 -14.12 7.93 -25.71
N PRO A 151 -14.26 7.68 -27.04
CA PRO A 151 -15.55 7.50 -27.70
C PRO A 151 -16.41 6.39 -27.09
N ASP A 152 -15.79 5.29 -26.64
CA ASP A 152 -16.52 4.19 -26.01
C ASP A 152 -17.05 4.57 -24.63
N VAL A 153 -16.30 5.33 -23.82
CA VAL A 153 -16.77 5.84 -22.53
C VAL A 153 -17.98 6.75 -22.76
N GLN A 154 -17.89 7.71 -23.68
CA GLN A 154 -18.99 8.62 -24.04
C GLN A 154 -20.23 7.87 -24.50
N ARG A 155 -20.07 6.84 -25.33
CA ARG A 155 -21.16 6.00 -25.81
C ARG A 155 -21.81 5.19 -24.68
N ARG A 156 -20.99 4.62 -23.78
CA ARG A 156 -21.49 3.82 -22.64
C ARG A 156 -22.15 4.66 -21.57
N THR A 157 -21.75 5.91 -21.38
CA THR A 157 -22.42 6.83 -20.45
C THR A 157 -23.75 7.34 -20.98
N SER A 158 -23.94 7.42 -22.29
CA SER A 158 -25.20 7.83 -22.92
C SER A 158 -26.26 6.73 -23.04
N HIS A 159 -26.14 5.63 -22.33
CA HIS A 159 -27.04 4.44 -22.38
C HIS A 159 -27.13 3.74 -23.74
N LYS A 160 -26.28 4.10 -24.69
CA LYS A 160 -26.29 3.53 -26.05
C LYS A 160 -25.56 2.20 -26.18
N SER A 161 -24.80 1.79 -25.16
CA SER A 161 -24.09 0.49 -25.17
C SER A 161 -23.85 -0.06 -23.78
N ARG A 162 -23.60 -1.37 -23.73
CA ARG A 162 -23.35 -2.11 -22.48
C ARG A 162 -21.92 -2.63 -22.41
N PRO A 163 -21.34 -2.81 -21.22
CA PRO A 163 -21.89 -2.40 -19.94
C PRO A 163 -21.95 -0.89 -19.79
N TYR A 164 -22.98 -0.40 -19.11
CA TYR A 164 -23.18 1.03 -18.87
C TYR A 164 -22.12 1.59 -17.93
N ILE A 165 -21.67 2.85 -18.18
CA ILE A 165 -20.80 3.62 -17.30
C ILE A 165 -21.60 4.77 -16.70
N SER A 166 -21.59 4.90 -15.39
CA SER A 166 -22.27 6.02 -14.71
C SER A 166 -21.42 7.30 -14.73
N ASN A 167 -22.06 8.42 -15.00
CA ASN A 167 -21.46 9.71 -14.70
C ASN A 167 -21.63 9.99 -13.19
N CYS A 168 -20.51 10.05 -12.47
CA CYS A 168 -20.45 10.23 -11.02
C CYS A 168 -20.18 11.69 -10.60
N GLY A 169 -20.47 12.65 -11.48
CA GLY A 169 -20.29 14.06 -11.23
C GLY A 169 -18.84 14.52 -11.41
N SER A 170 -18.47 15.59 -10.71
CA SER A 170 -17.10 16.10 -10.70
C SER A 170 -16.24 15.37 -9.68
N SER A 171 -14.94 15.25 -9.94
CA SER A 171 -13.96 14.71 -8.96
C SER A 171 -13.86 15.58 -7.69
N MET A 172 -14.14 16.87 -7.80
CA MET A 172 -14.16 17.79 -6.66
C MET A 172 -15.48 17.72 -5.86
N GLN A 173 -16.57 17.38 -6.51
CA GLN A 173 -17.91 17.22 -5.92
C GLN A 173 -18.59 15.97 -6.48
N PRO A 174 -18.14 14.79 -6.08
CA PRO A 174 -18.66 13.54 -6.62
C PRO A 174 -20.08 13.26 -6.10
N ASP A 175 -20.87 12.61 -6.96
CA ASP A 175 -22.21 12.12 -6.63
C ASP A 175 -22.09 10.86 -5.76
N ILE A 176 -22.09 11.07 -4.45
CA ILE A 176 -21.89 10.04 -3.44
C ILE A 176 -22.97 8.94 -3.53
N GLU A 177 -24.24 9.33 -3.74
CA GLU A 177 -25.34 8.36 -3.81
C GLU A 177 -25.18 7.44 -5.01
N ARG A 178 -24.79 7.99 -6.14
CA ARG A 178 -24.52 7.24 -7.35
C ARG A 178 -23.32 6.29 -7.19
N ILE A 179 -22.22 6.78 -6.62
CA ILE A 179 -21.05 5.96 -6.32
C ILE A 179 -21.45 4.77 -5.43
N MET A 180 -22.16 5.03 -4.34
CA MET A 180 -22.62 3.97 -3.43
C MET A 180 -23.53 2.97 -4.12
N SER A 181 -24.43 3.42 -5.00
CA SER A 181 -25.34 2.52 -5.74
C SER A 181 -24.61 1.56 -6.67
N LEU A 182 -23.46 1.93 -7.19
CA LEU A 182 -22.61 1.11 -8.05
C LEU A 182 -21.86 0.03 -7.28
N ARG A 183 -21.66 0.20 -5.98
CA ARG A 183 -20.86 -0.68 -5.12
C ARG A 183 -19.50 -0.98 -5.76
N PRO A 184 -18.66 0.03 -5.99
CA PRO A 184 -17.38 -0.18 -6.62
C PRO A 184 -16.41 -0.92 -5.68
N ASP A 185 -15.45 -1.64 -6.27
CA ASP A 185 -14.35 -2.26 -5.54
C ASP A 185 -13.34 -1.19 -5.05
N ALA A 186 -13.17 -0.11 -5.81
CA ALA A 186 -12.28 1.00 -5.48
C ALA A 186 -12.60 2.26 -6.31
N LEU A 187 -12.07 3.41 -5.82
CA LEU A 187 -11.94 4.63 -6.60
C LEU A 187 -10.48 4.80 -7.02
N LEU A 188 -10.24 5.09 -8.29
CA LEU A 188 -8.90 5.37 -8.82
C LEU A 188 -8.80 6.85 -9.17
N LEU A 189 -7.88 7.55 -8.51
CA LEU A 189 -7.69 8.98 -8.69
C LEU A 189 -6.21 9.38 -8.66
N SER A 190 -5.91 10.56 -9.18
CA SER A 190 -4.59 11.19 -9.05
C SER A 190 -4.58 12.05 -7.78
N PRO A 191 -3.72 11.75 -6.80
CA PRO A 191 -3.58 12.56 -5.60
C PRO A 191 -2.93 13.92 -5.94
N PHE A 192 -3.04 14.89 -5.05
CA PHE A 192 -2.33 16.17 -5.13
C PHE A 192 -1.76 16.54 -3.77
N GLU A 193 -0.83 17.46 -3.73
CA GLU A 193 -0.25 17.92 -2.47
C GLU A 193 -1.36 18.40 -1.53
N ASN A 194 -1.33 17.97 -0.29
CA ASN A 194 -2.35 18.24 0.72
C ASN A 194 -3.75 17.66 0.41
N SER A 195 -3.83 16.64 -0.45
CA SER A 195 -5.09 15.91 -0.69
C SER A 195 -5.58 15.10 0.53
N GLY A 196 -5.00 15.32 1.69
CA GLY A 196 -5.18 14.57 2.94
C GLY A 196 -6.58 14.48 3.52
N GLY A 197 -7.49 14.02 2.75
CA GLY A 197 -8.86 13.72 3.13
C GLY A 197 -9.78 14.02 1.97
N TYR A 198 -10.15 12.98 1.26
CA TYR A 198 -11.09 13.07 0.14
C TYR A 198 -12.52 13.39 0.61
N GLY A 199 -12.64 14.13 1.71
CA GLY A 199 -13.90 14.60 2.26
C GLY A 199 -14.93 13.49 2.43
N LYS A 200 -16.07 13.61 1.77
CA LYS A 200 -17.15 12.63 1.85
C LYS A 200 -16.77 11.26 1.25
N LEU A 201 -15.82 11.18 0.33
CA LEU A 201 -15.37 9.91 -0.26
C LEU A 201 -14.70 9.02 0.77
N SER A 202 -13.89 9.59 1.69
CA SER A 202 -13.23 8.82 2.75
C SER A 202 -14.23 8.15 3.70
N ALA A 203 -15.43 8.75 3.86
CA ALA A 203 -16.48 8.21 4.72
C ALA A 203 -17.20 6.99 4.11
N LEU A 204 -17.00 6.72 2.81
CA LEU A 204 -17.71 5.63 2.12
C LEU A 204 -17.14 4.25 2.43
N GLN A 205 -15.99 4.16 3.08
CA GLN A 205 -15.25 2.90 3.32
C GLN A 205 -14.95 2.12 2.01
N ILE A 206 -14.91 2.83 0.90
CA ILE A 206 -14.48 2.31 -0.40
C ILE A 206 -13.00 2.65 -0.53
N PRO A 207 -12.12 1.67 -0.82
CA PRO A 207 -10.70 1.94 -1.00
C PRO A 207 -10.45 3.01 -2.06
N ILE A 208 -9.55 3.94 -1.74
CA ILE A 208 -9.12 5.00 -2.65
C ILE A 208 -7.72 4.68 -3.12
N ILE A 209 -7.55 4.46 -4.42
CA ILE A 209 -6.26 4.20 -5.05
C ILE A 209 -5.67 5.52 -5.50
N GLU A 210 -4.66 5.97 -4.78
CA GLU A 210 -3.91 7.22 -5.02
C GLU A 210 -2.79 6.95 -6.02
N ALA A 211 -3.09 7.13 -7.30
CA ALA A 211 -2.14 6.86 -8.38
C ALA A 211 -1.25 8.09 -8.63
N ALA A 212 -0.03 8.07 -8.09
CA ALA A 212 0.94 9.15 -8.24
C ALA A 212 1.83 9.02 -9.50
N ASP A 213 1.43 8.20 -10.46
CA ASP A 213 2.15 7.93 -11.71
C ASP A 213 2.46 9.19 -12.53
N TYR A 214 1.57 10.17 -12.50
CA TYR A 214 1.76 11.44 -13.20
C TYR A 214 2.91 12.29 -12.61
N MET A 215 3.34 12.00 -11.38
CA MET A 215 4.46 12.64 -10.69
C MET A 215 5.82 12.04 -11.06
N GLU A 216 5.83 10.91 -11.77
CA GLU A 216 7.07 10.32 -12.24
C GLU A 216 7.84 11.27 -13.16
N THR A 217 9.15 11.37 -12.92
CA THR A 217 10.01 12.35 -13.60
C THR A 217 10.41 11.90 -15.01
N SER A 218 10.13 10.66 -15.38
CA SER A 218 10.44 10.12 -16.71
C SER A 218 9.24 9.40 -17.33
N PRO A 219 9.11 9.38 -18.67
CA PRO A 219 8.08 8.60 -19.34
C PRO A 219 8.16 7.11 -19.03
N LEU A 220 9.37 6.55 -18.91
CA LEU A 220 9.58 5.15 -18.57
C LEU A 220 9.12 4.84 -17.15
N GLY A 221 9.43 5.70 -16.18
CA GLY A 221 8.93 5.55 -14.82
C GLY A 221 7.41 5.54 -14.77
N ARG A 222 6.77 6.47 -15.49
CA ARG A 222 5.30 6.48 -15.61
C ARG A 222 4.76 5.21 -16.25
N SER A 223 5.42 4.70 -17.29
CA SER A 223 5.00 3.48 -17.99
C SER A 223 5.11 2.23 -17.10
N GLU A 224 6.07 2.17 -16.18
CA GLU A 224 6.21 1.02 -15.28
C GLU A 224 5.06 0.84 -14.29
N TRP A 225 4.28 1.88 -14.04
CA TRP A 225 3.05 1.75 -13.23
C TRP A 225 2.03 0.79 -13.86
N ILE A 226 2.19 0.44 -15.13
CA ILE A 226 1.37 -0.57 -15.78
C ILE A 226 1.42 -1.91 -15.04
N LYS A 227 2.54 -2.22 -14.37
CA LYS A 227 2.69 -3.41 -13.54
C LYS A 227 1.70 -3.37 -12.35
N PHE A 228 1.63 -2.24 -11.65
CA PHE A 228 0.68 -2.06 -10.56
C PHE A 228 -0.77 -2.18 -11.02
N TYR A 229 -1.12 -1.50 -12.11
CA TYR A 229 -2.48 -1.60 -12.67
C TYR A 229 -2.78 -3.01 -13.18
N GLY A 230 -1.78 -3.70 -13.74
CA GLY A 230 -1.91 -5.10 -14.13
C GLY A 230 -2.25 -6.02 -12.96
N LEU A 231 -1.63 -5.80 -11.81
CA LEU A 231 -1.95 -6.52 -10.57
C LEU A 231 -3.35 -6.17 -10.05
N LEU A 232 -3.73 -4.89 -10.09
CA LEU A 232 -5.05 -4.44 -9.65
C LEU A 232 -6.18 -5.08 -10.47
N TYR A 233 -6.02 -5.13 -11.79
CA TYR A 233 -7.09 -5.56 -12.70
C TYR A 233 -6.90 -6.97 -13.29
N GLY A 234 -5.85 -7.68 -12.87
CA GLY A 234 -5.58 -9.04 -13.33
C GLY A 234 -5.35 -9.11 -14.83
N SER A 235 -4.55 -8.19 -15.39
CA SER A 235 -4.29 -8.15 -16.83
C SER A 235 -3.13 -9.05 -17.23
N GLU A 236 -3.40 -10.05 -18.09
CA GLU A 236 -2.37 -10.91 -18.66
C GLU A 236 -1.34 -10.13 -19.50
N LYS A 237 -1.78 -9.08 -20.19
CA LYS A 237 -0.88 -8.20 -20.94
C LYS A 237 0.18 -7.54 -20.06
N ALA A 238 -0.20 -7.17 -18.81
CA ALA A 238 0.76 -6.60 -17.87
C ALA A 238 1.61 -7.68 -17.19
N THR A 239 1.06 -8.87 -16.98
CA THR A 239 1.79 -9.98 -16.34
C THR A 239 3.01 -10.42 -17.16
N SER A 240 2.97 -10.26 -18.47
CA SER A 240 4.12 -10.57 -19.34
C SER A 240 5.27 -9.56 -19.24
N LEU A 241 5.11 -8.50 -18.44
CA LEU A 241 6.13 -7.47 -18.20
C LEU A 241 6.92 -7.71 -16.90
N PHE A 242 6.62 -8.80 -16.19
CA PHE A 242 7.32 -9.19 -14.95
C PHE A 242 8.44 -10.19 -15.20
#